data_403ffc9c033499118b4398c60979f88a
#
_entry.id   403ffc9c033499118b4398c60979f88a
#
_cell.length_a   1.000
_cell.length_b   1.000
_cell.length_c   1.000
_cell.angle_alpha   90.00
_cell.angle_beta   90.00
_cell.angle_gamma   90.00
#
_symmetry.space_group_name_H-M   'P 1'
#
loop_
_entity.id
_entity.type
_entity.pdbx_description
1 polymer ?
#
loop_
_entity_poly.entity_id
_entity_poly.type
_entity_poly.pdbx_seq_one_letter_code
_entity_poly.pdbx_strand_id
1 'polypeptide(L)'
;ALPYRLVQRANAGAVGERAIVNVQIPGSGEVIIYVREDGVYQFDGNNAQKISWKLDGARYWDDLNKSRLHKAFIVKYPKRNEVWIWVPNGDSQTTMNQAIVYDYVRQIWYGPFTGVTRNCGALLNREPHFGGHSSGRVFTHESATMSDLDGSNTTGIDAFMETASSTPMGTDVMLRWLFLRTSFDVLGNYDVLVTYTGPGIVGESDTISMLGGFDAIETAFTIAESSISADASLASSDTDLGGYDPSIKVRFANSSAAEDFKIRRARAVYKPLGRVRKASAGIN
;
A
#
# COMPACT_ATOMS: atom_id res chain seq x y z
N ALA A 1 46.68 -3.03 -16.29
CA ALA A 1 45.31 -3.56 -16.45
C ALA A 1 44.94 -4.25 -15.15
N LEU A 2 43.81 -3.86 -14.53
CA LEU A 2 43.29 -4.56 -13.39
C LEU A 2 42.69 -5.88 -13.86
N PRO A 3 43.10 -7.03 -13.32
CA PRO A 3 42.54 -8.30 -13.70
C PRO A 3 41.12 -8.41 -13.16
N TYR A 4 40.14 -8.21 -14.02
CA TYR A 4 38.72 -8.49 -13.66
C TYR A 4 38.53 -10.00 -13.65
N ARG A 5 38.10 -10.55 -12.51
CA ARG A 5 37.67 -11.94 -12.41
C ARG A 5 36.15 -11.97 -12.42
N LEU A 6 35.55 -12.55 -13.43
CA LEU A 6 34.13 -12.87 -13.43
C LEU A 6 33.89 -14.04 -12.44
N VAL A 7 33.14 -13.78 -11.38
CA VAL A 7 32.69 -14.81 -10.43
C VAL A 7 31.21 -14.93 -10.53
N GLN A 8 30.71 -15.99 -11.14
CA GLN A 8 29.29 -16.29 -11.17
C GLN A 8 28.91 -17.00 -9.88
N ARG A 9 28.21 -16.31 -8.98
CA ARG A 9 27.76 -16.85 -7.70
C ARG A 9 26.23 -17.07 -7.62
N ALA A 10 25.48 -16.55 -8.58
CA ALA A 10 24.03 -16.75 -8.68
C ALA A 10 23.61 -16.81 -10.15
N ASN A 11 22.66 -17.67 -10.48
CA ASN A 11 22.06 -17.78 -11.81
C ASN A 11 20.99 -16.69 -12.05
N ALA A 12 21.26 -15.46 -11.66
CA ALA A 12 20.26 -14.42 -11.70
C ALA A 12 20.88 -13.08 -12.08
N GLY A 13 20.23 -12.40 -13.03
CA GLY A 13 20.55 -11.05 -13.43
C GLY A 13 19.31 -10.16 -13.36
N ALA A 14 19.54 -8.85 -13.27
CA ALA A 14 18.46 -7.87 -13.38
C ALA A 14 17.88 -7.85 -14.80
N VAL A 15 16.59 -7.55 -14.92
CA VAL A 15 15.90 -7.41 -16.23
C VAL A 15 16.40 -6.23 -17.06
N GLY A 16 17.08 -5.27 -16.44
CA GLY A 16 17.65 -4.09 -17.10
C GLY A 16 18.67 -3.40 -16.20
N GLU A 17 19.49 -2.54 -16.81
CA GLU A 17 20.59 -1.83 -16.13
C GLU A 17 20.13 -0.90 -14.99
N ARG A 18 18.89 -0.37 -15.07
CA ARG A 18 18.31 0.51 -14.06
C ARG A 18 17.45 -0.24 -13.04
N ALA A 19 17.26 -1.54 -13.24
CA ALA A 19 16.45 -2.40 -12.38
C ALA A 19 17.28 -3.02 -11.24
N ILE A 20 18.31 -2.30 -10.78
CA ILE A 20 19.24 -2.74 -9.74
C ILE A 20 19.64 -1.56 -8.85
N VAL A 21 19.74 -1.79 -7.56
CA VAL A 21 20.19 -0.79 -6.59
C VAL A 21 20.93 -1.44 -5.43
N ASN A 22 21.89 -0.70 -4.90
CA ASN A 22 22.64 -1.08 -3.72
C ASN A 22 22.06 -0.38 -2.48
N VAL A 23 21.79 -1.14 -1.41
CA VAL A 23 21.29 -0.65 -0.12
C VAL A 23 22.11 -1.21 1.04
N GLN A 24 22.16 -0.46 2.12
CA GLN A 24 22.79 -0.88 3.37
C GLN A 24 21.71 -1.33 4.34
N ILE A 25 21.73 -2.59 4.74
CA ILE A 25 20.80 -3.12 5.74
C ILE A 25 21.52 -3.18 7.08
N PRO A 26 21.00 -2.53 8.14
CA PRO A 26 21.58 -2.61 9.47
C PRO A 26 21.74 -4.07 9.92
N GLY A 27 22.93 -4.44 10.34
CA GLY A 27 23.26 -5.81 10.80
C GLY A 27 23.53 -6.84 9.71
N SER A 28 23.12 -6.59 8.45
CA SER A 28 23.35 -7.52 7.33
C SER A 28 24.40 -7.02 6.33
N GLY A 29 24.79 -5.73 6.43
CA GLY A 29 25.75 -5.15 5.53
C GLY A 29 25.15 -4.63 4.21
N GLU A 30 25.98 -4.57 3.20
CA GLU A 30 25.62 -4.08 1.87
C GLU A 30 24.97 -5.20 1.05
N VAL A 31 23.80 -4.92 0.47
CA VAL A 31 23.07 -5.86 -0.37
C VAL A 31 22.62 -5.20 -1.66
N ILE A 32 22.45 -5.99 -2.69
CA ILE A 32 21.93 -5.56 -3.98
C ILE A 32 20.48 -6.02 -4.11
N ILE A 33 19.57 -5.08 -4.36
CA ILE A 33 18.17 -5.37 -4.69
C ILE A 33 17.98 -5.19 -6.19
N TYR A 34 17.33 -6.14 -6.86
CA TYR A 34 17.12 -6.12 -8.30
C TYR A 34 15.83 -6.80 -8.73
N VAL A 35 15.29 -6.37 -9.88
CA VAL A 35 14.08 -6.92 -10.49
C VAL A 35 14.44 -8.01 -11.48
N ARG A 36 13.69 -9.12 -11.45
CA ARG A 36 13.64 -10.18 -12.44
C ARG A 36 12.26 -10.28 -13.06
N GLU A 37 12.10 -11.16 -14.04
CA GLU A 37 10.82 -11.41 -14.70
C GLU A 37 9.74 -11.96 -13.75
N ASP A 38 10.17 -12.67 -12.72
CA ASP A 38 9.34 -13.39 -11.76
C ASP A 38 9.29 -12.75 -10.38
N GLY A 39 9.97 -11.62 -10.17
CA GLY A 39 9.97 -10.98 -8.87
C GLY A 39 11.14 -10.06 -8.58
N VAL A 40 11.22 -9.63 -7.32
CA VAL A 40 12.34 -8.85 -6.77
C VAL A 40 13.20 -9.75 -5.92
N TYR A 41 14.49 -9.60 -6.09
CA TYR A 41 15.52 -10.39 -5.43
C TYR A 41 16.50 -9.52 -4.66
N GLN A 42 17.04 -10.09 -3.61
CA GLN A 42 18.16 -9.53 -2.84
C GLN A 42 19.37 -10.44 -3.00
N PHE A 43 20.53 -9.84 -3.23
CA PHE A 43 21.82 -10.53 -3.31
C PHE A 43 22.79 -9.98 -2.26
N ASP A 44 23.33 -10.85 -1.44
CA ASP A 44 24.24 -10.54 -0.32
C ASP A 44 25.72 -10.69 -0.64
N GLY A 45 26.05 -10.89 -1.93
CA GLY A 45 27.41 -11.19 -2.38
C GLY A 45 27.67 -12.68 -2.57
N ASN A 46 26.86 -13.57 -1.99
CA ASN A 46 26.97 -15.02 -2.11
C ASN A 46 25.70 -15.67 -2.65
N ASN A 47 24.54 -15.28 -2.12
CA ASN A 47 23.25 -15.89 -2.41
C ASN A 47 22.27 -14.86 -2.95
N ALA A 48 21.41 -15.30 -3.87
CA ALA A 48 20.27 -14.54 -4.35
C ALA A 48 18.98 -15.12 -3.74
N GLN A 49 18.21 -14.29 -3.07
CA GLN A 49 16.96 -14.67 -2.45
C GLN A 49 15.81 -13.83 -3.01
N LYS A 50 14.69 -14.47 -3.38
CA LYS A 50 13.47 -13.76 -3.75
C LYS A 50 12.84 -13.15 -2.50
N ILE A 51 12.65 -11.82 -2.51
CA ILE A 51 12.07 -11.08 -1.40
C ILE A 51 10.60 -10.71 -1.64
N SER A 52 10.14 -10.80 -2.88
CA SER A 52 8.76 -10.45 -3.28
C SER A 52 7.77 -11.62 -3.25
N TRP A 53 8.10 -12.73 -2.61
CA TRP A 53 7.24 -13.91 -2.56
C TRP A 53 5.84 -13.64 -1.99
N LYS A 54 5.69 -12.61 -1.14
CA LYS A 54 4.38 -12.18 -0.61
C LYS A 54 3.45 -11.60 -1.67
N LEU A 55 4.00 -11.10 -2.78
CA LEU A 55 3.25 -10.54 -3.91
C LEU A 55 2.85 -11.62 -4.93
N ASP A 56 3.44 -12.81 -4.86
CA ASP A 56 3.17 -13.90 -5.81
C ASP A 56 1.73 -14.40 -5.72
N GLY A 57 1.13 -14.40 -4.51
CA GLY A 57 -0.25 -14.84 -4.30
C GLY A 57 -1.32 -13.99 -5.00
N ALA A 58 -1.00 -12.75 -5.35
CA ALA A 58 -1.89 -11.84 -6.07
C ALA A 58 -1.66 -11.86 -7.59
N ARG A 59 -0.86 -12.76 -8.12
CA ARG A 59 -0.44 -12.82 -9.53
C ARG A 59 0.19 -11.52 -10.05
N TYR A 60 0.70 -10.69 -9.16
CA TYR A 60 1.22 -9.37 -9.49
C TYR A 60 2.24 -9.39 -10.64
N TRP A 61 3.12 -10.40 -10.66
CA TRP A 61 4.17 -10.54 -11.67
C TRP A 61 3.66 -11.07 -13.01
N ASP A 62 2.50 -11.72 -13.04
CA ASP A 62 1.89 -12.22 -14.26
C ASP A 62 1.28 -11.10 -15.09
N ASP A 63 0.76 -10.05 -14.42
CA ASP A 63 0.11 -8.91 -15.04
C ASP A 63 1.10 -7.87 -15.62
N LEU A 64 2.40 -8.07 -15.44
CA LEU A 64 3.41 -7.17 -15.97
C LEU A 64 3.68 -7.40 -17.46
N ASN A 65 3.87 -6.32 -18.21
CA ASN A 65 4.35 -6.41 -19.59
C ASN A 65 5.80 -6.89 -19.64
N LYS A 66 6.00 -8.21 -19.79
CA LYS A 66 7.33 -8.85 -19.81
C LYS A 66 8.22 -8.28 -20.92
N SER A 67 7.67 -7.93 -22.08
CA SER A 67 8.42 -7.36 -23.21
C SER A 67 9.03 -5.98 -22.89
N ARG A 68 8.46 -5.26 -21.94
CA ARG A 68 8.86 -3.91 -21.51
C ARG A 68 9.55 -3.87 -20.15
N LEU A 69 9.59 -4.98 -19.46
CA LEU A 69 10.14 -5.06 -18.09
C LEU A 69 11.63 -4.67 -18.03
N HIS A 70 12.38 -4.79 -19.14
CA HIS A 70 13.75 -4.30 -19.23
C HIS A 70 13.90 -2.77 -19.02
N LYS A 71 12.79 -2.01 -19.10
CA LYS A 71 12.74 -0.58 -18.81
C LYS A 71 12.44 -0.28 -17.34
N ALA A 72 12.11 -1.29 -16.53
CA ALA A 72 11.91 -1.12 -15.10
C ALA A 72 13.12 -0.44 -14.44
N PHE A 73 12.87 0.33 -13.43
CA PHE A 73 13.95 1.00 -12.70
C PHE A 73 13.66 1.05 -11.20
N ILE A 74 14.72 1.16 -10.43
CA ILE A 74 14.67 1.23 -8.96
C ILE A 74 15.33 2.53 -8.51
N VAL A 75 14.70 3.21 -7.55
CA VAL A 75 15.29 4.36 -6.86
C VAL A 75 15.25 4.11 -5.37
N LYS A 76 16.39 4.27 -4.70
CA LYS A 76 16.43 4.18 -3.23
C LYS A 76 15.98 5.48 -2.59
N TYR A 77 15.32 5.37 -1.44
CA TYR A 77 14.98 6.49 -0.55
C TYR A 77 15.60 6.28 0.83
N PRO A 78 16.86 6.71 1.05
CA PRO A 78 17.57 6.39 2.29
C PRO A 78 16.97 7.00 3.55
N LYS A 79 16.25 8.12 3.44
CA LYS A 79 15.62 8.77 4.60
C LYS A 79 14.53 7.89 5.23
N ARG A 80 13.87 7.05 4.41
CA ARG A 80 12.78 6.14 4.84
C ARG A 80 13.18 4.67 4.85
N ASN A 81 14.40 4.34 4.43
CA ASN A 81 14.87 2.96 4.23
C ASN A 81 14.05 2.20 3.17
N GLU A 82 13.62 2.89 2.14
CA GLU A 82 12.77 2.36 1.09
C GLU A 82 13.51 2.24 -0.24
N VAL A 83 13.04 1.30 -1.07
CA VAL A 83 13.34 1.26 -2.49
C VAL A 83 12.04 1.30 -3.27
N TRP A 84 11.97 2.21 -4.23
CA TRP A 84 10.84 2.42 -5.13
C TRP A 84 11.11 1.73 -6.44
N ILE A 85 10.29 0.75 -6.79
CA ILE A 85 10.44 -0.11 -7.95
C ILE A 85 9.32 0.20 -8.93
N TRP A 86 9.67 0.76 -10.06
CA TRP A 86 8.75 1.14 -11.12
C TRP A 86 8.70 0.10 -12.21
N VAL A 87 7.49 -0.36 -12.56
CA VAL A 87 7.25 -1.47 -13.48
C VAL A 87 6.09 -1.16 -14.45
N PRO A 88 6.07 -1.79 -15.62
CA PRO A 88 4.96 -1.67 -16.58
C PRO A 88 3.88 -2.70 -16.23
N ASN A 89 2.78 -2.27 -15.60
CA ASN A 89 1.66 -3.14 -15.28
C ASN A 89 0.57 -3.08 -16.36
N GLY A 90 0.17 -4.23 -16.87
CA GLY A 90 -0.79 -4.41 -17.99
C GLY A 90 -0.10 -4.81 -19.29
N ASP A 91 -0.66 -5.80 -19.99
CA ASP A 91 -0.07 -6.44 -21.19
C ASP A 91 0.35 -5.47 -22.30
N SER A 92 -0.43 -4.41 -22.51
CA SER A 92 -0.16 -3.39 -23.54
C SER A 92 0.65 -2.19 -23.02
N GLN A 93 1.00 -2.17 -21.74
CA GLN A 93 1.65 -1.03 -21.14
C GLN A 93 3.10 -0.89 -21.57
N THR A 94 3.47 0.26 -22.10
CA THR A 94 4.81 0.55 -22.62
C THR A 94 5.67 1.42 -21.71
N THR A 95 5.04 2.03 -20.70
CA THR A 95 5.66 2.94 -19.73
C THR A 95 5.58 2.38 -18.32
N MET A 96 6.40 2.89 -17.42
CA MET A 96 6.36 2.51 -16.01
C MET A 96 5.21 3.26 -15.34
N ASN A 97 4.07 2.61 -15.24
CA ASN A 97 2.79 3.16 -14.75
C ASN A 97 2.45 2.73 -13.33
N GLN A 98 3.27 1.89 -12.73
CA GLN A 98 3.04 1.40 -11.39
C GLN A 98 4.32 1.32 -10.59
N ALA A 99 4.24 1.68 -9.31
CA ALA A 99 5.33 1.51 -8.36
C ALA A 99 4.94 0.57 -7.23
N ILE A 100 5.88 -0.27 -6.81
CA ILE A 100 5.86 -0.97 -5.53
C ILE A 100 7.03 -0.52 -4.68
N VAL A 101 6.83 -0.48 -3.39
CA VAL A 101 7.83 0.01 -2.45
C VAL A 101 8.20 -1.07 -1.46
N TYR A 102 9.48 -1.24 -1.23
CA TYR A 102 10.00 -2.16 -0.24
C TYR A 102 10.80 -1.41 0.82
N ASP A 103 10.33 -1.47 2.08
CA ASP A 103 11.12 -1.07 3.25
C ASP A 103 12.11 -2.20 3.55
N TYR A 104 13.39 -1.96 3.25
CA TYR A 104 14.42 -2.99 3.37
C TYR A 104 14.89 -3.22 4.82
N VAL A 105 14.53 -2.34 5.76
CA VAL A 105 14.80 -2.52 7.19
C VAL A 105 13.70 -3.32 7.87
N ARG A 106 12.43 -2.95 7.61
CA ARG A 106 11.26 -3.65 8.19
C ARG A 106 10.84 -4.88 7.40
N GLN A 107 11.33 -5.04 6.16
CA GLN A 107 10.97 -6.11 5.22
C GLN A 107 9.47 -6.14 4.89
N ILE A 108 8.91 -4.95 4.69
CA ILE A 108 7.49 -4.74 4.38
C ILE A 108 7.35 -4.17 2.97
N TRP A 109 6.29 -4.62 2.26
CA TRP A 109 5.91 -4.11 0.96
C TRP A 109 4.74 -3.15 1.08
N TYR A 110 4.78 -2.08 0.29
CA TYR A 110 3.71 -1.10 0.15
C TYR A 110 3.31 -0.95 -1.32
N GLY A 111 2.08 -0.55 -1.55
CA GLY A 111 1.54 -0.35 -2.88
C GLY A 111 0.63 -1.50 -3.32
N PRO A 112 0.30 -1.60 -4.60
CA PRO A 112 0.87 -0.83 -5.71
C PRO A 112 0.39 0.64 -5.74
N PHE A 113 1.29 1.55 -6.11
CA PHE A 113 0.98 2.95 -6.39
C PHE A 113 0.75 3.11 -7.89
N THR A 114 -0.41 3.67 -8.26
CA THR A 114 -0.87 3.84 -9.64
C THR A 114 -1.24 5.30 -9.91
N GLY A 115 -1.73 5.60 -11.11
CA GLY A 115 -2.20 6.95 -11.47
C GLY A 115 -1.13 7.86 -12.07
N VAL A 116 0.14 7.49 -11.99
CA VAL A 116 1.24 8.28 -12.55
C VAL A 116 2.17 7.42 -13.41
N THR A 117 2.75 8.03 -14.45
CA THR A 117 3.75 7.36 -15.29
C THR A 117 5.11 8.02 -15.13
N ARG A 118 6.14 7.19 -14.95
CA ARG A 118 7.52 7.65 -14.80
C ARG A 118 8.43 6.89 -15.77
N ASN A 119 9.45 7.56 -16.28
CA ASN A 119 10.40 6.94 -17.22
C ASN A 119 11.76 6.69 -16.61
N CYS A 120 12.11 7.43 -15.60
CA CYS A 120 13.38 7.33 -14.91
C CYS A 120 13.26 7.90 -13.50
N GLY A 121 14.26 7.63 -12.69
CA GLY A 121 14.37 8.23 -11.38
C GLY A 121 15.82 8.29 -10.93
N ALA A 122 16.12 9.25 -10.09
CA ALA A 122 17.44 9.44 -9.51
C ALA A 122 17.32 9.96 -8.08
N LEU A 123 18.38 9.81 -7.33
CA LEU A 123 18.50 10.37 -5.99
C LEU A 123 19.22 11.73 -6.09
N LEU A 124 18.56 12.79 -5.65
CA LEU A 124 19.15 14.13 -5.53
C LEU A 124 18.95 14.61 -4.10
N ASN A 125 20.01 15.04 -3.42
CA ASN A 125 19.97 15.50 -2.03
C ASN A 125 19.31 14.48 -1.07
N ARG A 126 19.52 13.20 -1.31
CA ARG A 126 18.93 12.08 -0.56
C ARG A 126 17.40 11.94 -0.70
N GLU A 127 16.80 12.59 -1.68
CA GLU A 127 15.39 12.51 -2.05
C GLU A 127 15.22 11.93 -3.44
N PRO A 128 14.26 11.03 -3.65
CA PRO A 128 13.94 10.53 -4.97
C PRO A 128 13.33 11.62 -5.86
N HIS A 129 13.80 11.67 -7.09
CA HIS A 129 13.24 12.51 -8.15
C HIS A 129 12.91 11.63 -9.32
N PHE A 130 11.77 11.85 -9.95
CA PHE A 130 11.25 11.03 -11.04
C PHE A 130 11.00 11.87 -12.28
N GLY A 131 11.45 11.39 -13.43
CA GLY A 131 11.15 12.00 -14.72
C GLY A 131 9.79 11.54 -15.25
N GLY A 132 8.94 12.48 -15.64
CA GLY A 132 7.66 12.22 -16.28
C GLY A 132 7.83 11.60 -17.67
N HIS A 133 6.84 10.81 -18.12
CA HIS A 133 6.88 10.16 -19.43
C HIS A 133 6.67 11.14 -20.59
N SER A 134 5.69 12.01 -20.50
CA SER A 134 5.24 12.87 -21.61
C SER A 134 5.45 14.36 -21.38
N SER A 135 5.74 14.77 -20.16
CA SER A 135 5.73 16.20 -19.80
C SER A 135 7.10 16.88 -19.80
N GLY A 136 8.20 16.13 -19.94
CA GLY A 136 9.56 16.68 -19.77
C GLY A 136 9.84 17.24 -18.36
N ARG A 137 8.98 16.92 -17.39
CA ARG A 137 9.06 17.43 -16.01
C ARG A 137 9.80 16.44 -15.13
N VAL A 138 10.42 16.97 -14.09
CA VAL A 138 10.98 16.20 -12.98
C VAL A 138 10.11 16.46 -11.76
N PHE A 139 9.67 15.37 -11.14
CA PHE A 139 8.84 15.40 -9.95
C PHE A 139 9.68 15.06 -8.73
N THR A 140 9.57 15.87 -7.71
CA THR A 140 10.14 15.57 -6.40
C THR A 140 9.20 14.61 -5.68
N HIS A 141 9.75 13.55 -5.10
CA HIS A 141 8.99 12.67 -4.24
C HIS A 141 8.71 13.37 -2.92
N GLU A 142 7.45 13.30 -2.45
CA GLU A 142 7.00 13.94 -1.21
C GLU A 142 7.16 15.47 -1.19
N SER A 143 6.40 16.13 -2.03
CA SER A 143 6.06 17.53 -1.75
C SER A 143 5.17 17.58 -0.49
N ALA A 144 5.22 18.66 0.26
CA ALA A 144 4.35 18.87 1.42
C ALA A 144 2.85 18.94 1.06
N THR A 145 2.51 18.80 -0.21
CA THR A 145 1.14 18.79 -0.73
C THR A 145 0.69 17.34 -0.93
N MET A 146 -0.47 17.00 -0.38
CA MET A 146 -1.12 15.69 -0.54
C MET A 146 -1.86 15.60 -1.88
N SER A 147 -1.28 16.17 -2.92
CA SER A 147 -1.86 16.20 -4.26
C SER A 147 -0.76 16.14 -5.31
N ASP A 148 -1.05 15.48 -6.41
CA ASP A 148 -0.19 15.53 -7.59
C ASP A 148 -0.44 16.83 -8.36
N LEU A 149 0.63 17.57 -8.64
CA LEU A 149 0.59 18.74 -9.51
C LEU A 149 0.82 18.29 -10.95
N ASP A 150 -0.23 18.32 -11.77
CA ASP A 150 -0.11 18.25 -13.23
C ASP A 150 -0.42 19.61 -13.86
N GLY A 151 0.62 20.37 -14.06
CA GLY A 151 0.50 21.75 -14.57
C GLY A 151 -0.08 22.69 -13.53
N SER A 152 -1.21 23.33 -13.85
CA SER A 152 -1.96 24.22 -12.95
C SER A 152 -3.07 23.48 -12.19
N ASN A 153 -3.27 22.18 -12.46
CA ASN A 153 -4.31 21.38 -11.82
C ASN A 153 -3.72 20.60 -10.66
N THR A 154 -4.33 20.70 -9.50
CA THR A 154 -4.12 19.83 -8.35
C THR A 154 -5.08 18.66 -8.45
N THR A 155 -4.55 17.44 -8.58
CA THR A 155 -5.35 16.23 -8.58
C THR A 155 -5.18 15.54 -7.23
N GLY A 156 -6.28 15.17 -6.59
CA GLY A 156 -6.23 14.36 -5.36
C GLY A 156 -5.52 13.03 -5.61
N ILE A 157 -4.77 12.58 -4.64
CA ILE A 157 -4.14 11.26 -4.68
C ILE A 157 -5.15 10.26 -4.15
N ASP A 158 -5.54 9.28 -4.98
CA ASP A 158 -6.35 8.15 -4.52
C ASP A 158 -5.54 7.31 -3.54
N ALA A 159 -5.80 7.50 -2.25
CA ALA A 159 -5.16 6.76 -1.19
C ALA A 159 -6.10 5.70 -0.63
N PHE A 160 -5.63 4.49 -0.46
CA PHE A 160 -6.39 3.45 0.20
C PHE A 160 -5.52 2.53 1.05
N MET A 161 -6.13 2.00 2.10
CA MET A 161 -5.59 0.92 2.91
C MET A 161 -6.59 -0.23 2.93
N GLU A 162 -6.15 -1.42 2.58
CA GLU A 162 -6.98 -2.61 2.53
C GLU A 162 -6.41 -3.70 3.42
N THR A 163 -7.25 -4.33 4.24
CA THR A 163 -6.85 -5.45 5.09
C THR A 163 -6.81 -6.74 4.28
N ALA A 164 -6.00 -7.70 4.71
CA ALA A 164 -6.18 -9.08 4.26
C ALA A 164 -7.56 -9.59 4.71
N SER A 165 -8.09 -10.58 4.00
CA SER A 165 -9.32 -11.26 4.42
C SER A 165 -9.11 -11.91 5.80
N SER A 166 -9.91 -11.49 6.76
CA SER A 166 -9.84 -12.01 8.13
C SER A 166 -10.87 -13.10 8.35
N THR A 167 -10.42 -14.28 8.76
CA THR A 167 -11.25 -15.46 9.09
C THR A 167 -11.00 -15.86 10.55
N PRO A 168 -11.48 -15.09 11.53
CA PRO A 168 -11.03 -15.24 12.92
C PRO A 168 -11.37 -16.58 13.56
N MET A 169 -12.36 -17.29 13.05
CA MET A 169 -12.76 -18.61 13.53
C MET A 169 -12.63 -19.72 12.47
N GLY A 170 -11.87 -19.44 11.39
CA GLY A 170 -11.74 -20.33 10.24
C GLY A 170 -12.90 -20.20 9.26
N THR A 171 -12.76 -20.84 8.10
CA THR A 171 -13.72 -20.76 6.98
C THR A 171 -15.00 -21.57 7.22
N ASP A 172 -15.02 -22.44 8.23
CA ASP A 172 -16.14 -23.35 8.50
C ASP A 172 -17.15 -22.78 9.50
N VAL A 173 -16.89 -21.61 10.05
CA VAL A 173 -17.77 -20.96 11.02
C VAL A 173 -18.40 -19.72 10.40
N MET A 174 -19.74 -19.72 10.32
CA MET A 174 -20.47 -18.52 9.91
C MET A 174 -20.47 -17.49 11.03
N LEU A 175 -20.13 -16.26 10.71
CA LEU A 175 -20.09 -15.14 11.62
C LEU A 175 -21.16 -14.13 11.25
N ARG A 176 -21.80 -13.54 12.24
CA ARG A 176 -22.56 -12.30 12.08
C ARG A 176 -21.62 -11.15 12.44
N TRP A 177 -21.25 -10.35 11.48
CA TRP A 177 -20.48 -9.14 11.66
C TRP A 177 -21.42 -8.04 12.21
N LEU A 178 -21.05 -7.41 13.30
CA LEU A 178 -21.90 -6.43 13.98
C LEU A 178 -21.47 -5.03 13.58
N PHE A 179 -20.27 -4.66 13.95
CA PHE A 179 -19.73 -3.34 13.62
C PHE A 179 -18.21 -3.36 13.53
N LEU A 180 -17.68 -2.36 12.84
CA LEU A 180 -16.26 -2.05 12.76
C LEU A 180 -15.97 -0.81 13.61
N ARG A 181 -15.23 -0.98 14.70
CA ARG A 181 -14.71 0.15 15.47
C ARG A 181 -13.37 0.59 14.92
N THR A 182 -13.30 1.80 14.42
CA THR A 182 -12.09 2.42 13.90
C THR A 182 -11.63 3.53 14.81
N SER A 183 -10.36 3.52 15.21
CA SER A 183 -9.71 4.62 15.92
C SER A 183 -8.69 5.27 14.98
N PHE A 184 -8.71 6.59 14.91
CA PHE A 184 -7.91 7.36 13.93
C PHE A 184 -7.40 8.67 14.54
N ASP A 185 -6.33 9.19 13.93
CA ASP A 185 -5.84 10.53 14.24
C ASP A 185 -6.75 11.55 13.56
N VAL A 186 -7.14 12.59 14.28
CA VAL A 186 -7.90 13.71 13.72
C VAL A 186 -6.95 14.60 12.95
N LEU A 187 -6.99 14.53 11.62
CA LEU A 187 -6.09 15.29 10.74
C LEU A 187 -6.80 16.46 10.03
N GLY A 188 -8.12 16.44 9.95
CA GLY A 188 -8.90 17.48 9.27
C GLY A 188 -10.41 17.18 9.25
N ASN A 189 -11.17 18.08 8.65
CA ASN A 189 -12.61 17.93 8.45
C ASN A 189 -12.90 17.30 7.10
N TYR A 190 -12.75 15.99 6.99
CA TYR A 190 -13.04 15.22 5.78
C TYR A 190 -13.46 13.81 6.13
N ASP A 191 -13.93 13.10 5.12
CA ASP A 191 -14.54 11.79 5.24
C ASP A 191 -13.66 10.72 4.61
N VAL A 192 -13.63 9.55 5.23
CA VAL A 192 -12.98 8.35 4.71
C VAL A 192 -14.04 7.33 4.35
N LEU A 193 -14.07 6.90 3.09
CA LEU A 193 -14.94 5.84 2.62
C LEU A 193 -14.43 4.50 3.13
N VAL A 194 -15.29 3.77 3.83
CA VAL A 194 -15.04 2.41 4.30
C VAL A 194 -15.87 1.46 3.47
N THR A 195 -15.22 0.56 2.76
CA THR A 195 -15.88 -0.50 2.00
C THR A 195 -15.53 -1.84 2.62
N TYR A 196 -16.52 -2.69 2.84
CA TYR A 196 -16.30 -4.03 3.35
C TYR A 196 -16.90 -5.08 2.43
N THR A 197 -16.17 -6.17 2.26
CA THR A 197 -16.50 -7.25 1.34
C THR A 197 -16.23 -8.60 2.00
N GLY A 198 -17.06 -9.57 1.64
CA GLY A 198 -16.91 -10.98 1.99
C GLY A 198 -17.62 -11.82 0.94
N PRO A 199 -17.48 -13.15 0.92
CA PRO A 199 -18.17 -14.03 -0.05
C PRO A 199 -19.70 -13.87 -0.06
N GLY A 200 -20.30 -13.50 1.09
CA GLY A 200 -21.74 -13.21 1.22
C GLY A 200 -22.07 -11.73 1.43
N ILE A 201 -21.07 -10.85 1.42
CA ILE A 201 -21.23 -9.40 1.60
C ILE A 201 -20.67 -8.72 0.37
N VAL A 202 -21.54 -8.17 -0.47
CA VAL A 202 -21.13 -7.56 -1.75
C VAL A 202 -21.11 -6.06 -1.62
N GLY A 203 -19.90 -5.49 -1.48
CA GLY A 203 -19.61 -4.08 -1.77
C GLY A 203 -20.38 -3.06 -0.95
N GLU A 204 -20.72 -3.38 0.29
CA GLU A 204 -21.32 -2.38 1.17
C GLU A 204 -20.27 -1.33 1.58
N SER A 205 -20.70 -0.08 1.68
CA SER A 205 -19.83 1.03 2.01
C SER A 205 -20.50 1.96 3.02
N ASP A 206 -19.67 2.57 3.85
CA ASP A 206 -20.06 3.60 4.81
C ASP A 206 -19.00 4.70 4.85
N THR A 207 -19.32 5.82 5.45
CA THR A 207 -18.43 6.98 5.52
C THR A 207 -18.09 7.28 6.97
N ILE A 208 -16.81 7.41 7.26
CA ILE A 208 -16.32 7.82 8.58
C ILE A 208 -15.85 9.26 8.49
N SER A 209 -16.47 10.15 9.29
CA SER A 209 -15.96 11.51 9.45
C SER A 209 -14.69 11.52 10.31
N MET A 210 -13.64 12.14 9.79
CA MET A 210 -12.35 12.27 10.49
C MET A 210 -12.34 13.36 11.55
N LEU A 211 -13.40 14.18 11.66
CA LEU A 211 -13.59 15.11 12.78
C LEU A 211 -13.77 14.44 14.14
N GLY A 212 -14.08 13.13 14.14
CA GLY A 212 -14.51 12.46 15.36
C GLY A 212 -15.87 13.00 15.84
N GLY A 213 -16.55 12.27 16.69
CA GLY A 213 -17.91 12.60 17.17
C GLY A 213 -18.04 13.90 17.97
N PHE A 214 -17.42 14.98 17.56
CA PHE A 214 -17.66 16.32 18.09
C PHE A 214 -18.95 16.97 17.56
N ASP A 215 -19.68 16.34 16.65
CA ASP A 215 -21.01 16.78 16.22
C ASP A 215 -22.05 16.89 17.36
N ALA A 216 -21.73 16.38 18.55
CA ALA A 216 -22.62 16.46 19.69
C ALA A 216 -22.49 17.75 20.51
N ILE A 217 -21.57 18.65 20.18
CA ILE A 217 -21.47 19.98 20.82
C ILE A 217 -21.71 21.08 19.77
N GLU A 218 -22.80 20.93 19.02
CA GLU A 218 -23.29 22.05 18.25
C GLU A 218 -23.79 23.17 19.18
N THR A 219 -23.17 24.31 19.05
CA THR A 219 -23.72 25.66 19.23
C THR A 219 -24.08 26.19 20.59
N ALA A 220 -23.86 25.52 21.69
CA ALA A 220 -24.30 26.08 22.98
C ALA A 220 -23.25 26.20 24.10
N PHE A 221 -21.98 25.88 23.81
CA PHE A 221 -20.94 25.99 24.84
C PHE A 221 -19.82 26.93 24.41
N THR A 222 -20.06 28.23 24.50
CA THR A 222 -18.96 29.22 24.44
C THR A 222 -18.28 29.23 25.80
N ILE A 223 -17.29 28.40 26.00
CA ILE A 223 -16.33 28.60 27.07
C ILE A 223 -15.35 29.66 26.58
N ALA A 224 -15.54 30.88 27.01
CA ALA A 224 -14.55 31.91 26.89
C ALA A 224 -13.24 31.41 27.56
N GLU A 225 -12.18 31.32 26.76
CA GLU A 225 -10.77 31.31 27.17
C GLU A 225 -10.22 30.14 27.99
N SER A 226 -10.81 29.00 28.01
CA SER A 226 -10.07 27.79 28.39
C SER A 226 -10.03 26.85 27.19
N SER A 227 -8.87 26.75 26.54
CA SER A 227 -8.58 25.61 25.66
C SER A 227 -8.76 24.35 26.48
N ILE A 228 -9.89 23.66 26.30
CA ILE A 228 -9.90 22.24 26.59
C ILE A 228 -8.95 21.67 25.52
N SER A 229 -7.68 21.59 25.85
CA SER A 229 -6.78 20.69 25.19
C SER A 229 -7.20 19.29 25.64
N ALA A 230 -8.38 18.86 25.20
CA ALA A 230 -8.61 17.47 25.04
C ALA A 230 -7.46 17.02 24.15
N ASP A 231 -6.80 15.97 24.53
CA ASP A 231 -5.85 15.25 23.70
C ASP A 231 -6.68 14.60 22.56
N ALA A 232 -7.30 15.48 21.74
CA ALA A 232 -8.21 15.17 20.66
C ALA A 232 -7.47 14.67 19.42
N SER A 233 -6.27 14.12 19.65
CA SER A 233 -5.49 13.51 18.58
C SER A 233 -6.05 12.15 18.16
N LEU A 234 -6.95 11.56 18.91
CA LEU A 234 -7.51 10.24 18.66
C LEU A 234 -9.04 10.25 18.75
N ALA A 235 -9.70 9.93 17.65
CA ALA A 235 -11.14 9.73 17.60
C ALA A 235 -11.50 8.27 17.28
N SER A 236 -12.74 7.88 17.56
CA SER A 236 -13.24 6.55 17.20
C SER A 236 -14.63 6.65 16.57
N SER A 237 -14.86 5.84 15.55
CA SER A 237 -16.15 5.69 14.88
C SER A 237 -16.53 4.21 14.82
N ASP A 238 -17.81 3.94 14.94
CA ASP A 238 -18.39 2.60 14.78
C ASP A 238 -19.21 2.57 13.47
N THR A 239 -18.81 1.70 12.56
CA THR A 239 -19.51 1.46 11.28
C THR A 239 -20.27 0.15 11.40
N ASP A 240 -21.58 0.14 11.11
CA ASP A 240 -22.40 -1.07 11.10
C ASP A 240 -22.01 -1.96 9.90
N LEU A 241 -21.73 -3.23 10.17
CA LEU A 241 -21.30 -4.17 9.14
C LEU A 241 -22.45 -5.07 8.64
N GLY A 242 -23.48 -5.29 9.42
CA GLY A 242 -24.73 -5.94 9.03
C GLY A 242 -24.70 -7.30 8.34
N GLY A 243 -23.53 -7.89 8.11
CA GLY A 243 -23.35 -9.03 7.23
C GLY A 243 -23.17 -10.39 7.90
N TYR A 244 -23.36 -11.46 7.13
CA TYR A 244 -23.17 -12.86 7.54
C TYR A 244 -22.14 -13.52 6.63
N ASP A 245 -20.93 -13.77 7.15
CA ASP A 245 -19.86 -14.34 6.37
C ASP A 245 -18.77 -14.93 7.27
N PRO A 246 -18.09 -16.02 6.92
CA PRO A 246 -16.94 -16.50 7.68
C PRO A 246 -15.73 -15.57 7.63
N SER A 247 -15.68 -14.65 6.65
CA SER A 247 -14.55 -13.76 6.44
C SER A 247 -15.00 -12.34 6.12
N ILE A 248 -14.15 -11.36 6.42
CA ILE A 248 -14.35 -9.98 6.06
C ILE A 248 -13.03 -9.34 5.61
N LYS A 249 -13.12 -8.49 4.61
CA LYS A 249 -12.06 -7.64 4.11
C LYS A 249 -12.53 -6.19 4.18
N VAL A 250 -11.73 -5.30 4.70
CA VAL A 250 -12.09 -3.89 4.88
C VAL A 250 -11.11 -3.02 4.11
N ARG A 251 -11.64 -2.06 3.38
CA ARG A 251 -10.89 -1.04 2.65
C ARG A 251 -11.30 0.34 3.14
N PHE A 252 -10.32 1.16 3.48
CA PHE A 252 -10.45 2.58 3.76
C PHE A 252 -9.89 3.34 2.57
N ALA A 253 -10.61 4.30 2.05
CA ALA A 253 -10.18 5.05 0.88
C ALA A 253 -10.55 6.53 0.99
N ASN A 254 -9.68 7.39 0.43
CA ASN A 254 -9.92 8.80 0.22
C ASN A 254 -9.31 9.20 -1.12
N SER A 255 -10.00 10.04 -1.88
CA SER A 255 -9.56 10.53 -3.20
C SER A 255 -9.57 12.06 -3.32
N SER A 256 -9.82 12.77 -2.23
CA SER A 256 -9.86 14.23 -2.23
C SER A 256 -8.47 14.85 -2.18
N ALA A 257 -8.31 16.00 -2.83
CA ALA A 257 -7.05 16.73 -2.80
C ALA A 257 -6.80 17.35 -1.43
N ALA A 258 -5.54 17.30 -0.98
CA ALA A 258 -5.08 17.85 0.29
C ALA A 258 -5.67 17.17 1.55
N GLU A 259 -6.18 15.96 1.41
CA GLU A 259 -6.70 15.17 2.51
C GLU A 259 -5.82 13.94 2.77
N ASP A 260 -5.59 13.63 4.03
CA ASP A 260 -4.85 12.44 4.49
C ASP A 260 -5.68 11.72 5.54
N PHE A 261 -5.46 10.44 5.71
CA PHE A 261 -6.06 9.71 6.80
C PHE A 261 -5.06 8.79 7.50
N LYS A 262 -5.21 8.65 8.79
CA LYS A 262 -4.34 7.80 9.59
C LYS A 262 -5.13 6.96 10.55
N ILE A 263 -5.32 5.72 10.17
CA ILE A 263 -5.99 4.71 11.00
C ILE A 263 -4.99 4.17 12.03
N ARG A 264 -5.30 4.31 13.30
CA ARG A 264 -4.52 3.75 14.42
C ARG A 264 -4.87 2.31 14.69
N ARG A 265 -6.17 2.02 14.64
CA ARG A 265 -6.71 0.70 14.93
C ARG A 265 -8.05 0.51 14.25
N ALA A 266 -8.26 -0.67 13.68
CA ALA A 266 -9.56 -1.14 13.24
C ALA A 266 -9.85 -2.48 13.92
N ARG A 267 -11.05 -2.61 14.50
CA ARG A 267 -11.49 -3.82 15.19
C ARG A 267 -12.90 -4.17 14.75
N ALA A 268 -13.03 -5.26 14.01
CA ALA A 268 -14.35 -5.81 13.69
C ALA A 268 -14.88 -6.63 14.88
N VAL A 269 -16.15 -6.41 15.20
CA VAL A 269 -16.88 -7.14 16.25
C VAL A 269 -17.87 -8.07 15.59
N TYR A 270 -17.89 -9.32 16.01
CA TYR A 270 -18.70 -10.36 15.41
C TYR A 270 -19.28 -11.31 16.45
N LYS A 271 -20.32 -12.03 16.06
CA LYS A 271 -20.95 -13.11 16.84
C LYS A 271 -20.90 -14.41 16.03
N PRO A 272 -20.32 -15.50 16.55
CA PRO A 272 -20.38 -16.78 15.86
C PRO A 272 -21.81 -17.34 15.85
N LEU A 273 -22.25 -17.86 14.70
CA LEU A 273 -23.58 -18.45 14.52
C LEU A 273 -23.56 -19.98 14.51
N GLY A 274 -22.41 -20.58 14.27
CA GLY A 274 -22.22 -22.02 14.19
C GLY A 274 -21.44 -22.46 12.96
N ARG A 275 -21.14 -23.75 12.87
CA ARG A 275 -20.39 -24.31 11.75
C ARG A 275 -21.33 -24.49 10.52
N VAL A 276 -20.81 -24.14 9.36
CA VAL A 276 -21.43 -24.49 8.09
C VAL A 276 -21.37 -26.00 7.94
N ARG A 277 -22.50 -26.69 7.96
CA ARG A 277 -22.53 -28.12 7.63
C ARG A 277 -22.20 -28.23 6.13
N LYS A 278 -21.04 -28.79 5.82
CA LYS A 278 -20.80 -29.28 4.46
C LYS A 278 -21.90 -30.31 4.17
N ALA A 279 -22.75 -30.05 3.18
CA ALA A 279 -23.61 -31.07 2.65
C ALA A 279 -22.68 -32.20 2.19
N SER A 280 -22.75 -33.35 2.84
CA SER A 280 -22.09 -34.54 2.32
C SER A 280 -22.71 -34.81 0.96
N ALA A 281 -21.94 -34.59 -0.11
CA ALA A 281 -22.33 -35.09 -1.41
C ALA A 281 -22.46 -36.61 -1.25
N GLY A 282 -23.71 -37.07 -1.16
CA GLY A 282 -24.01 -38.50 -1.23
C GLY A 282 -23.52 -38.98 -2.57
N ILE A 283 -22.45 -39.75 -2.57
CA ILE A 283 -22.05 -40.55 -3.71
C ILE A 283 -23.07 -41.71 -3.74
N ASN A 284 -24.02 -41.63 -4.67
CA ASN A 284 -24.76 -42.78 -5.16
C ASN A 284 -24.00 -43.39 -6.32
#